data_26159dd39f814b3ddab7c955754a7443
#
_entry.id   26159dd39f814b3ddab7c955754a7443
#
_cell.length_a   1.000
_cell.length_b   1.000
_cell.length_c   1.000
_cell.angle_alpha   90.00
_cell.angle_beta   90.00
_cell.angle_gamma   90.00
#
_symmetry.space_group_name_H-M   'P 1'
#
loop_
_entity.id
_entity.type
_entity.pdbx_description
1 polymer ?
#
loop_
_entity_poly.entity_id
_entity_poly.type
_entity_poly.pdbx_seq_one_letter_code
_entity_poly.pdbx_strand_id
1 'polypeptide(L)'
;VERTVSVVFAGPRYFGLLTLNESFCPGAAHPNSGAMPLTFDLATGAEVNWPDLFPSKLQDPIRHPNWTGYVIGTEALTALYLSQSADMDAGCSPEIVSDNNGYFHVWPSAVDRGLVLQPTGLAYSNQACADPVVLSTALLRREGFPDDLIAALEAPLPLPNPDTP
;
A
#
# COMPACT_ATOMS: atom_id res chain seq x y z
N VAL A 1 -10.93 13.71 15.98
CA VAL A 1 -9.88 13.14 15.10
C VAL A 1 -9.11 12.15 15.92
N GLU A 2 -9.13 10.91 15.48
CA GLU A 2 -8.30 9.84 16.04
C GLU A 2 -7.19 9.51 15.02
N ARG A 3 -5.97 9.31 15.51
CA ARG A 3 -4.84 8.94 14.69
C ARG A 3 -4.05 7.82 15.37
N THR A 4 -3.88 6.73 14.65
CA THR A 4 -3.05 5.60 15.09
C THR A 4 -1.85 5.48 14.16
N VAL A 5 -0.66 5.33 14.72
CA VAL A 5 0.58 5.07 13.97
C VAL A 5 1.10 3.70 14.40
N SER A 6 1.32 2.83 13.42
CA SER A 6 1.82 1.48 13.65
C SER A 6 3.06 1.23 12.83
N VAL A 7 4.01 0.48 13.40
CA VAL A 7 5.13 -0.10 12.64
C VAL A 7 4.61 -1.33 11.92
N VAL A 8 4.60 -1.30 10.59
CA VAL A 8 4.11 -2.40 9.74
C VAL A 8 5.24 -3.23 9.14
N PHE A 9 6.44 -2.66 9.13
CA PHE A 9 7.64 -3.35 8.68
C PHE A 9 8.88 -2.81 9.39
N ALA A 10 9.74 -3.71 9.84
CA ALA A 10 11.11 -3.42 10.24
C ALA A 10 12.02 -4.46 9.62
N GLY A 11 13.07 -4.03 8.95
CA GLY A 11 14.01 -4.92 8.27
C GLY A 11 15.39 -4.27 8.14
N PRO A 12 16.37 -4.98 7.61
CA PRO A 12 17.75 -4.45 7.50
C PRO A 12 17.84 -3.28 6.49
N ARG A 13 16.92 -3.21 5.53
CA ARG A 13 16.91 -2.20 4.47
C ARG A 13 15.76 -1.21 4.60
N TYR A 14 14.58 -1.65 4.97
CA TYR A 14 13.38 -0.82 4.99
C TYR A 14 12.76 -0.74 6.37
N PHE A 15 12.14 0.42 6.63
CA PHE A 15 11.32 0.66 7.82
C PHE A 15 9.99 1.26 7.38
N GLY A 16 8.88 0.62 7.75
CA GLY A 16 7.53 0.98 7.33
C GLY A 16 6.63 1.38 8.48
N LEU A 17 5.98 2.52 8.31
CA LEU A 17 4.93 3.02 9.19
C LEU A 17 3.61 3.08 8.44
N LEU A 18 2.52 2.81 9.12
CA LEU A 18 1.17 3.04 8.64
C LEU A 18 0.44 3.96 9.62
N THR A 19 -0.01 5.09 9.14
CA THR A 19 -0.88 5.99 9.88
C THR A 19 -2.31 5.80 9.44
N LEU A 20 -3.19 5.43 10.36
CA LEU A 20 -4.63 5.44 10.16
C LEU A 20 -5.21 6.71 10.79
N ASN A 21 -6.00 7.44 10.03
CA ASN A 21 -6.69 8.64 10.50
C ASN A 21 -8.19 8.39 10.44
N GLU A 22 -8.87 8.76 11.49
CA GLU A 22 -10.32 8.79 11.53
C GLU A 22 -10.77 10.16 12.03
N SER A 23 -11.66 10.81 11.28
CA SER A 23 -12.18 12.12 11.66
C SER A 23 -13.66 12.22 11.38
N PHE A 24 -14.37 12.81 12.31
CA PHE A 24 -15.79 13.15 12.16
C PHE A 24 -15.96 14.66 12.28
N CYS A 25 -16.53 15.27 11.26
CA CYS A 25 -16.93 16.68 11.31
C CYS A 25 -18.38 16.80 11.72
N PRO A 26 -18.74 17.62 12.71
CA PRO A 26 -20.13 17.87 13.06
C PRO A 26 -20.93 18.31 11.81
N GLY A 27 -22.04 17.61 11.53
CA GLY A 27 -22.86 17.84 10.34
C GLY A 27 -22.47 17.02 9.10
N ALA A 28 -21.37 16.30 9.13
CA ALA A 28 -21.05 15.31 8.09
C ALA A 28 -21.92 14.05 8.26
N ALA A 29 -22.33 13.47 7.15
CA ALA A 29 -23.13 12.25 7.17
C ALA A 29 -22.33 11.02 7.63
N HIS A 30 -20.98 11.07 7.53
CA HIS A 30 -20.09 9.94 7.78
C HIS A 30 -18.73 10.41 8.33
N PRO A 31 -18.01 9.53 9.08
CA PRO A 31 -16.61 9.77 9.38
C PRO A 31 -15.78 9.73 8.09
N ASN A 32 -14.67 10.46 8.07
CA ASN A 32 -13.66 10.35 7.04
C ASN A 32 -12.52 9.50 7.61
N SER A 33 -12.15 8.43 6.91
CA SER A 33 -11.04 7.56 7.26
C SER A 33 -10.00 7.55 6.14
N GLY A 34 -8.75 7.37 6.48
CA GLY A 34 -7.66 7.30 5.51
C GLY A 34 -6.46 6.56 6.05
N ALA A 35 -5.76 5.87 5.16
CA ALA A 35 -4.48 5.25 5.43
C ALA A 35 -3.37 6.08 4.78
N MET A 36 -2.27 6.30 5.49
CA MET A 36 -1.08 6.99 5.01
C MET A 36 0.15 6.14 5.34
N PRO A 37 0.62 5.34 4.38
CA PRO A 37 1.85 4.59 4.54
C PRO A 37 3.07 5.49 4.33
N LEU A 38 4.12 5.25 5.12
CA LEU A 38 5.44 5.84 4.96
C LEU A 38 6.46 4.71 5.02
N THR A 39 7.35 4.63 4.05
CA THR A 39 8.43 3.65 4.03
C THR A 39 9.76 4.35 3.81
N PHE A 40 10.73 4.06 4.65
CA PHE A 40 12.08 4.62 4.58
C PHE A 40 13.09 3.56 4.13
N ASP A 41 13.99 3.93 3.24
CA ASP A 41 15.21 3.17 2.95
C ASP A 41 16.26 3.53 3.98
N LEU A 42 16.61 2.58 4.85
CA LEU A 42 17.55 2.79 5.94
C LEU A 42 19.02 3.01 5.48
N ALA A 43 19.34 2.65 4.23
CA ALA A 43 20.66 2.91 3.68
C ALA A 43 20.85 4.39 3.31
N THR A 44 19.79 5.08 2.93
CA THR A 44 19.80 6.48 2.53
C THR A 44 19.18 7.42 3.56
N GLY A 45 18.31 6.89 4.42
CA GLY A 45 17.46 7.66 5.32
C GLY A 45 16.33 8.40 4.62
N ALA A 46 16.17 8.21 3.31
CA ALA A 46 15.12 8.83 2.53
C ALA A 46 13.84 7.98 2.49
N GLU A 47 12.72 8.63 2.25
CA GLU A 47 11.48 7.93 1.96
C GLU A 47 11.58 7.20 0.61
N VAL A 48 11.03 5.98 0.56
CA VAL A 48 11.07 5.14 -0.64
C VAL A 48 10.19 5.76 -1.73
N ASN A 49 10.79 5.99 -2.89
CA ASN A 49 10.04 6.32 -4.10
C ASN A 49 9.58 5.03 -4.79
N TRP A 50 8.37 4.59 -4.49
CA TRP A 50 7.83 3.32 -5.01
C TRP A 50 7.89 3.18 -6.53
N PRO A 51 7.60 4.23 -7.34
CA PRO A 51 7.76 4.15 -8.80
C PRO A 51 9.14 3.65 -9.26
N ASP A 52 10.21 3.91 -8.52
CA ASP A 52 11.56 3.45 -8.91
C ASP A 52 11.75 1.93 -8.71
N LEU A 53 10.90 1.30 -7.90
CA LEU A 53 10.95 -0.12 -7.56
C LEU A 53 9.91 -0.95 -8.30
N PHE A 54 8.92 -0.30 -8.93
CA PHE A 54 7.89 -1.01 -9.69
C PHE A 54 8.35 -1.29 -11.13
N PRO A 55 8.08 -2.49 -11.65
CA PRO A 55 8.30 -2.78 -13.06
C PRO A 55 7.53 -1.80 -13.96
N SER A 56 8.16 -1.37 -15.04
CA SER A 56 7.58 -0.35 -15.96
C SER A 56 6.23 -0.73 -16.56
N LYS A 57 5.94 -2.04 -16.68
CA LYS A 57 4.62 -2.53 -17.15
C LYS A 57 3.49 -2.30 -16.14
N LEU A 58 3.82 -2.13 -14.85
CA LEU A 58 2.85 -2.00 -13.76
C LEU A 58 2.63 -0.55 -13.31
N GLN A 59 3.46 0.38 -13.75
CA GLN A 59 3.38 1.79 -13.35
C GLN A 59 3.14 2.71 -14.54
N ASP A 60 2.37 3.78 -14.32
CA ASP A 60 2.27 4.88 -15.26
C ASP A 60 3.57 5.70 -15.21
N PRO A 61 4.18 6.07 -16.35
CA PRO A 61 5.36 6.91 -16.39
C PRO A 61 5.13 8.35 -15.91
N ILE A 62 3.89 8.76 -15.67
CA ILE A 62 3.57 10.06 -15.09
C ILE A 62 4.03 10.04 -13.63
N ARG A 63 5.19 10.63 -13.38
CA ARG A 63 5.74 10.75 -12.03
C ARG A 63 5.26 12.07 -11.41
N HIS A 64 4.63 11.98 -10.25
CA HIS A 64 4.41 13.13 -9.39
C HIS A 64 5.58 13.23 -8.39
N PRO A 65 6.53 14.16 -8.58
CA PRO A 65 7.81 14.17 -7.85
C PRO A 65 7.68 14.39 -6.33
N ASN A 66 6.50 14.76 -5.86
CA ASN A 66 6.27 15.10 -4.44
C ASN A 66 5.36 14.10 -3.73
N TRP A 67 5.11 12.94 -4.32
CA TRP A 67 4.16 11.99 -3.77
C TRP A 67 4.88 10.70 -3.40
N THR A 68 5.02 10.49 -2.11
CA THR A 68 5.59 9.32 -1.49
C THR A 68 4.48 8.43 -0.93
N GLY A 69 4.73 7.15 -0.77
CA GLY A 69 3.75 6.22 -0.20
C GLY A 69 2.77 5.61 -1.20
N TYR A 70 2.81 5.98 -2.50
CA TYR A 70 1.96 5.35 -3.49
C TYR A 70 2.57 5.29 -4.90
N VAL A 71 1.91 4.52 -5.75
CA VAL A 71 2.21 4.37 -7.17
C VAL A 71 0.96 4.67 -7.99
N ILE A 72 1.14 5.25 -9.17
CA ILE A 72 0.10 5.31 -10.19
C ILE A 72 0.32 4.09 -11.08
N GLY A 73 -0.62 3.15 -11.02
CA GLY A 73 -0.56 1.92 -11.76
C GLY A 73 -1.17 2.02 -13.15
N THR A 74 -0.73 1.13 -13.99
CA THR A 74 -1.38 0.83 -15.28
C THR A 74 -2.60 -0.06 -15.06
N GLU A 75 -3.36 -0.34 -16.13
CA GLU A 75 -4.41 -1.37 -16.12
C GLU A 75 -3.86 -2.74 -15.67
N ALA A 76 -2.57 -3.03 -15.96
CA ALA A 76 -1.92 -4.26 -15.52
C ALA A 76 -1.77 -4.33 -14.00
N LEU A 77 -1.48 -3.21 -13.32
CA LEU A 77 -1.44 -3.19 -11.85
C LEU A 77 -2.84 -3.35 -11.27
N THR A 78 -3.85 -2.69 -11.85
CA THR A 78 -5.24 -2.86 -11.43
C THR A 78 -5.70 -4.31 -11.60
N ALA A 79 -5.39 -4.95 -12.73
CA ALA A 79 -5.69 -6.36 -12.96
C ALA A 79 -4.96 -7.28 -11.97
N LEU A 80 -3.70 -6.97 -11.65
CA LEU A 80 -2.92 -7.71 -10.65
C LEU A 80 -3.58 -7.59 -9.26
N TYR A 81 -3.95 -6.38 -8.84
CA TYR A 81 -4.68 -6.14 -7.60
C TYR A 81 -5.97 -6.98 -7.57
N LEU A 82 -6.82 -6.89 -8.59
CA LEU A 82 -8.09 -7.60 -8.67
C LEU A 82 -7.91 -9.12 -8.62
N SER A 83 -6.82 -9.65 -9.18
CA SER A 83 -6.50 -11.08 -9.13
C SER A 83 -6.17 -11.59 -7.71
N GLN A 84 -5.83 -10.67 -6.79
CA GLN A 84 -5.56 -10.98 -5.38
C GLN A 84 -6.74 -10.66 -4.46
N SER A 85 -7.77 -9.99 -4.96
CA SER A 85 -8.98 -9.58 -4.23
C SER A 85 -10.07 -10.66 -4.32
N ALA A 86 -9.77 -11.89 -3.93
CA ALA A 86 -10.66 -13.04 -4.13
C ALA A 86 -12.02 -12.93 -3.39
N ASP A 87 -12.09 -12.10 -2.35
CA ASP A 87 -13.26 -11.97 -1.46
C ASP A 87 -13.80 -10.53 -1.43
N MET A 88 -13.78 -9.83 -2.58
CA MET A 88 -14.41 -8.50 -2.63
C MET A 88 -15.88 -8.62 -2.22
N ASP A 89 -16.29 -7.76 -1.28
CA ASP A 89 -17.69 -7.66 -0.86
C ASP A 89 -18.62 -7.53 -2.07
N ALA A 90 -19.81 -8.15 -1.98
CA ALA A 90 -20.78 -8.23 -3.08
C ALA A 90 -21.24 -6.86 -3.65
N GLY A 91 -20.89 -5.76 -2.98
CA GLY A 91 -21.12 -4.38 -3.44
C GLY A 91 -19.92 -3.74 -4.16
N CYS A 92 -18.75 -4.40 -4.18
CA CYS A 92 -17.54 -3.86 -4.77
C CYS A 92 -17.25 -4.54 -6.11
N SER A 93 -17.51 -3.84 -7.19
CA SER A 93 -17.23 -4.37 -8.54
C SER A 93 -15.80 -3.97 -9.00
N PRO A 94 -15.23 -4.73 -9.95
CA PRO A 94 -13.96 -4.35 -10.58
C PRO A 94 -13.97 -2.94 -11.19
N GLU A 95 -15.12 -2.49 -11.70
CA GLU A 95 -15.30 -1.17 -12.26
C GLU A 95 -15.11 -0.07 -11.22
N ILE A 96 -15.67 -0.27 -10.00
CA ILE A 96 -15.51 0.66 -8.88
C ILE A 96 -14.03 0.84 -8.52
N VAL A 97 -13.29 -0.27 -8.47
CA VAL A 97 -11.86 -0.22 -8.17
C VAL A 97 -11.08 0.42 -9.32
N SER A 98 -11.47 0.16 -10.56
CA SER A 98 -10.82 0.75 -11.74
C SER A 98 -11.01 2.28 -11.83
N ASP A 99 -12.06 2.82 -11.17
CA ASP A 99 -12.32 4.27 -11.11
C ASP A 99 -11.35 5.04 -10.19
N ASN A 100 -10.40 4.36 -9.53
CA ASN A 100 -9.39 5.00 -8.67
C ASN A 100 -8.31 5.79 -9.44
N ASN A 101 -8.41 5.89 -10.76
CA ASN A 101 -7.39 6.51 -11.64
C ASN A 101 -6.00 5.86 -11.51
N GLY A 102 -5.91 4.59 -11.12
CA GLY A 102 -4.67 3.85 -10.95
C GLY A 102 -3.89 4.18 -9.68
N TYR A 103 -4.42 4.96 -8.73
CA TYR A 103 -3.71 5.30 -7.51
C TYR A 103 -3.77 4.18 -6.48
N PHE A 104 -2.59 3.72 -6.04
CA PHE A 104 -2.45 2.71 -5.00
C PHE A 104 -1.48 3.17 -3.92
N HIS A 105 -1.89 3.09 -2.66
CA HIS A 105 -0.95 3.10 -1.54
C HIS A 105 -0.14 1.81 -1.54
N VAL A 106 1.13 1.93 -1.18
CA VAL A 106 2.08 0.81 -1.15
C VAL A 106 2.86 0.83 0.15
N TRP A 107 2.96 -0.33 0.81
CA TRP A 107 3.83 -0.48 1.97
C TRP A 107 4.27 -1.93 2.14
N PRO A 108 5.43 -2.19 2.77
CA PRO A 108 5.87 -3.53 3.12
C PRO A 108 5.11 -4.05 4.34
N SER A 109 4.80 -5.35 4.36
CA SER A 109 4.21 -6.04 5.51
C SER A 109 5.19 -7.06 6.07
N ALA A 110 5.53 -6.94 7.37
CA ALA A 110 6.37 -7.91 8.05
C ALA A 110 5.61 -9.21 8.35
N VAL A 111 4.30 -9.12 8.58
CA VAL A 111 3.45 -10.28 8.87
C VAL A 111 3.31 -11.16 7.64
N ASP A 112 3.04 -10.56 6.49
CA ASP A 112 2.77 -11.27 5.24
C ASP A 112 4.03 -11.50 4.39
N ARG A 113 5.15 -10.87 4.76
CA ARG A 113 6.41 -10.89 4.02
C ARG A 113 6.22 -10.54 2.55
N GLY A 114 5.52 -9.42 2.30
CA GLY A 114 5.15 -8.99 0.95
C GLY A 114 4.92 -7.48 0.88
N LEU A 115 4.46 -7.03 -0.27
CA LEU A 115 3.98 -5.66 -0.45
C LEU A 115 2.46 -5.63 -0.35
N VAL A 116 1.94 -4.67 0.40
CA VAL A 116 0.52 -4.38 0.42
C VAL A 116 0.22 -3.32 -0.62
N LEU A 117 -0.83 -3.56 -1.40
CA LEU A 117 -1.46 -2.58 -2.29
C LEU A 117 -2.85 -2.26 -1.77
N GLN A 118 -3.19 -0.99 -1.71
CA GLN A 118 -4.53 -0.53 -1.36
C GLN A 118 -4.95 0.56 -2.35
N PRO A 119 -6.09 0.40 -3.04
CA PRO A 119 -6.62 1.46 -3.88
C PRO A 119 -6.85 2.73 -3.07
N THR A 120 -6.52 3.87 -3.66
CA THR A 120 -6.79 5.18 -3.05
C THR A 120 -7.41 6.11 -4.09
N GLY A 121 -8.01 7.22 -3.66
CA GLY A 121 -8.68 8.13 -4.58
C GLY A 121 -10.06 7.69 -5.05
N LEU A 122 -10.61 6.61 -4.50
CA LEU A 122 -12.00 6.21 -4.75
C LEU A 122 -12.97 7.28 -4.26
N ALA A 123 -14.10 7.40 -4.96
CA ALA A 123 -15.21 8.22 -4.49
C ALA A 123 -15.61 7.80 -3.06
N TYR A 124 -16.04 8.77 -2.25
CA TYR A 124 -16.35 8.52 -0.84
C TYR A 124 -17.33 7.35 -0.63
N SER A 125 -18.36 7.25 -1.48
CA SER A 125 -19.34 6.13 -1.45
C SER A 125 -18.72 4.76 -1.67
N ASN A 126 -17.53 4.71 -2.28
CA ASN A 126 -16.83 3.49 -2.70
C ASN A 126 -15.59 3.18 -1.86
N GLN A 127 -15.31 3.98 -0.83
CA GLN A 127 -14.12 3.78 0.02
C GLN A 127 -14.10 2.43 0.74
N ALA A 128 -15.27 1.86 1.02
CA ALA A 128 -15.38 0.50 1.56
C ALA A 128 -14.83 -0.58 0.61
N CYS A 129 -14.64 -0.25 -0.68
CA CYS A 129 -14.06 -1.17 -1.67
C CYS A 129 -12.52 -1.03 -1.80
N ALA A 130 -11.89 -0.22 -0.95
CA ALA A 130 -10.45 -0.02 -0.94
C ALA A 130 -9.74 -1.05 -0.04
N ASP A 131 -10.05 -2.32 -0.19
CA ASP A 131 -9.43 -3.37 0.61
C ASP A 131 -7.94 -3.54 0.28
N PRO A 132 -7.06 -3.63 1.28
CA PRO A 132 -5.67 -3.93 1.04
C PRO A 132 -5.48 -5.38 0.58
N VAL A 133 -4.63 -5.60 -0.43
CA VAL A 133 -4.21 -6.94 -0.85
C VAL A 133 -2.71 -7.10 -0.67
N VAL A 134 -2.26 -8.35 -0.48
CA VAL A 134 -0.84 -8.66 -0.32
C VAL A 134 -0.28 -9.26 -1.61
N LEU A 135 0.75 -8.65 -2.15
CA LEU A 135 1.57 -9.23 -3.19
C LEU A 135 2.69 -10.04 -2.52
N SER A 136 2.58 -11.36 -2.57
CA SER A 136 3.60 -12.26 -2.02
C SER A 136 4.94 -12.10 -2.73
N THR A 137 6.06 -12.44 -2.08
CA THR A 137 7.38 -12.38 -2.71
C THR A 137 7.51 -13.29 -3.94
N ALA A 138 6.80 -14.42 -3.98
CA ALA A 138 6.71 -15.25 -5.17
C ALA A 138 6.04 -14.53 -6.35
N LEU A 139 4.96 -13.78 -6.06
CA LEU A 139 4.27 -12.98 -7.05
C LEU A 139 5.14 -11.81 -7.51
N LEU A 140 5.81 -11.11 -6.58
CA LEU A 140 6.73 -10.02 -6.90
C LEU A 140 7.86 -10.47 -7.84
N ARG A 141 8.46 -11.66 -7.60
CA ARG A 141 9.46 -12.24 -8.52
C ARG A 141 8.90 -12.49 -9.91
N ARG A 142 7.71 -13.08 -9.99
CA ARG A 142 7.06 -13.36 -11.28
C ARG A 142 6.78 -12.07 -12.05
N GLU A 143 6.41 -11.02 -11.38
CA GLU A 143 6.11 -9.72 -11.98
C GLU A 143 7.37 -8.91 -12.35
N GLY A 144 8.55 -9.28 -11.84
CA GLY A 144 9.83 -8.67 -12.17
C GLY A 144 10.23 -7.50 -11.26
N PHE A 145 9.80 -7.53 -10.00
CA PHE A 145 10.30 -6.59 -8.98
C PHE A 145 11.79 -6.86 -8.67
N PRO A 146 12.54 -5.85 -8.18
CA PRO A 146 13.95 -5.99 -7.84
C PRO A 146 14.22 -7.07 -6.79
N ASP A 147 15.27 -7.88 -7.01
CA ASP A 147 15.63 -8.98 -6.10
C ASP A 147 16.03 -8.49 -4.70
N ASP A 148 16.66 -7.32 -4.60
CA ASP A 148 17.06 -6.71 -3.32
C ASP A 148 15.86 -6.26 -2.49
N LEU A 149 14.80 -5.76 -3.12
CA LEU A 149 13.53 -5.49 -2.46
C LEU A 149 12.92 -6.79 -1.93
N ILE A 150 12.85 -7.82 -2.77
CA ILE A 150 12.27 -9.11 -2.41
C ILE A 150 13.03 -9.75 -1.25
N ALA A 151 14.36 -9.75 -1.30
CA ALA A 151 15.20 -10.27 -0.23
C ALA A 151 14.98 -9.52 1.09
N ALA A 152 14.80 -8.20 1.04
CA ALA A 152 14.51 -7.40 2.23
C ALA A 152 13.13 -7.74 2.82
N LEU A 153 12.12 -7.98 1.99
CA LEU A 153 10.77 -8.38 2.45
C LEU A 153 10.75 -9.77 3.08
N GLU A 154 11.64 -10.67 2.66
CA GLU A 154 11.74 -12.03 3.19
C GLU A 154 12.47 -12.11 4.54
N ALA A 155 13.18 -11.05 4.93
CA ALA A 155 13.96 -10.98 6.16
C ALA A 155 13.47 -9.86 7.12
N PRO A 156 12.17 -9.80 7.48
CA PRO A 156 11.70 -8.83 8.46
C PRO A 156 12.28 -9.12 9.83
N LEU A 157 12.56 -8.08 10.59
CA LEU A 157 12.82 -8.16 12.02
C LEU A 157 11.49 -8.33 12.79
N PRO A 158 11.52 -8.93 13.98
CA PRO A 158 10.34 -8.95 14.85
C PRO A 158 9.83 -7.53 15.10
N LEU A 159 8.53 -7.32 14.91
CA LEU A 159 7.91 -6.05 15.26
C LEU A 159 7.80 -5.93 16.78
N PRO A 160 7.87 -4.68 17.30
CA PRO A 160 7.58 -4.44 18.70
C PRO A 160 6.20 -5.00 19.06
N ASN A 161 6.12 -5.74 20.16
CA ASN A 161 4.82 -6.14 20.66
C ASN A 161 4.12 -4.89 21.23
N PRO A 162 2.92 -4.52 20.74
CA PRO A 162 2.20 -3.35 21.22
C PRO A 162 1.86 -3.42 22.72
N ASP A 163 1.84 -4.63 23.30
CA ASP A 163 1.53 -4.87 24.70
C ASP A 163 2.79 -4.86 25.61
N THR A 164 3.96 -4.58 25.05
CA THR A 164 5.20 -4.49 25.84
C THR A 164 5.47 -3.03 26.19
N PRO A 165 5.47 -2.65 27.47
CA PRO A 165 5.73 -1.28 27.91
C PRO A 165 7.17 -0.80 27.61
#